data_5a1a9499e708a643f618c0d42a293e7d
#
_entry.id   5a1a9499e708a643f618c0d42a293e7d
#
_cell.length_a   1.000
_cell.length_b   1.000
_cell.length_c   1.000
_cell.angle_alpha   90.00
_cell.angle_beta   90.00
_cell.angle_gamma   90.00
#
_symmetry.space_group_name_H-M   'P 1'
#
loop_
_entity.id
_entity.type
_entity.pdbx_description
1 polymer ?
#
loop_
_entity_poly.entity_id
_entity_poly.type
_entity_poly.pdbx_seq_one_letter_code
_entity_poly.pdbx_strand_id
1 'polypeptide(L)'
;MDTDIAMYEFRGRKQQHLDAVCCDFVVNHDIEKLAKRTGMKGQLLRNKLNPSQPHQLHPIELLLICKASGDYTIINTLFADSGLITVAIPEQDEKNILERVLLNTSLCGELSSDAMQMCTAERLPRSRKRKTLAKVQTAISNLVLLVNDLENRTTGLQPLVQMGSDFLTSGAPIPGFA
;
A
#
# COMPACT_ATOMS: atom_id res chain seq x y z
N MET A 1 -18.20 15.80 21.62
CA MET A 1 -18.78 14.50 21.96
C MET A 1 -18.96 13.59 20.74
N ASP A 2 -19.25 14.14 19.54
CA ASP A 2 -19.47 13.34 18.33
C ASP A 2 -18.19 12.70 17.72
N THR A 3 -17.03 13.33 17.92
CA THR A 3 -15.74 12.84 17.39
C THR A 3 -15.27 11.55 18.08
N ASP A 4 -15.52 11.40 19.36
CA ASP A 4 -15.10 10.22 20.15
C ASP A 4 -15.95 8.98 19.79
N ILE A 5 -17.24 9.18 19.54
CA ILE A 5 -18.14 8.12 19.08
C ILE A 5 -17.74 7.65 17.69
N ALA A 6 -17.44 8.59 16.77
CA ALA A 6 -16.99 8.27 15.42
C ALA A 6 -15.67 7.48 15.41
N MET A 7 -14.72 7.81 16.27
CA MET A 7 -13.46 7.09 16.40
C MET A 7 -13.63 5.69 17.02
N TYR A 8 -14.53 5.55 17.98
CA TYR A 8 -14.85 4.24 18.55
C TYR A 8 -15.50 3.30 17.51
N GLU A 9 -16.46 3.79 16.74
CA GLU A 9 -17.09 3.04 15.65
C GLU A 9 -16.07 2.69 14.55
N PHE A 10 -15.20 3.63 14.19
CA PHE A 10 -14.10 3.38 13.25
C PHE A 10 -13.20 2.24 13.74
N ARG A 11 -12.79 2.29 15.01
CA ARG A 11 -11.98 1.23 15.63
C ARG A 11 -12.66 -0.12 15.56
N GLY A 12 -13.95 -0.21 15.92
CA GLY A 12 -14.72 -1.45 15.89
C GLY A 12 -14.81 -2.08 14.50
N ARG A 13 -15.17 -1.27 13.50
CA ARG A 13 -15.21 -1.72 12.10
C ARG A 13 -13.85 -2.16 11.58
N LYS A 14 -12.80 -1.40 11.91
CA LYS A 14 -11.44 -1.68 11.49
C LYS A 14 -10.93 -2.99 12.07
N GLN A 15 -11.18 -3.22 13.36
CA GLN A 15 -10.82 -4.47 14.02
C GLN A 15 -11.54 -5.66 13.39
N GLN A 16 -12.82 -5.54 13.15
CA GLN A 16 -13.62 -6.62 12.53
C GLN A 16 -13.10 -6.98 11.12
N HIS A 17 -12.75 -6.00 10.31
CA HIS A 17 -12.16 -6.25 8.98
C HIS A 17 -10.79 -6.90 9.08
N LEU A 18 -9.95 -6.44 10.01
CA LEU A 18 -8.63 -7.01 10.25
C LEU A 18 -8.71 -8.46 10.70
N ASP A 19 -9.61 -8.76 11.61
CA ASP A 19 -9.87 -10.11 12.13
C ASP A 19 -10.29 -11.07 11.01
N ALA A 20 -11.21 -10.64 10.15
CA ALA A 20 -11.65 -11.43 9.01
C ALA A 20 -10.50 -11.73 8.05
N VAL A 21 -9.69 -10.73 7.72
CA VAL A 21 -8.55 -10.90 6.80
C VAL A 21 -7.44 -11.76 7.42
N CYS A 22 -7.22 -11.68 8.73
CA CYS A 22 -6.28 -12.58 9.42
C CYS A 22 -6.75 -14.05 9.35
N CYS A 23 -8.04 -14.30 9.50
CA CYS A 23 -8.61 -15.64 9.34
C CYS A 23 -8.45 -16.16 7.90
N ASP A 24 -8.77 -15.33 6.90
CA ASP A 24 -8.62 -15.67 5.49
C ASP A 24 -7.15 -15.95 5.14
N PHE A 25 -6.22 -15.17 5.70
CA PHE A 25 -4.79 -15.39 5.51
C PHE A 25 -4.33 -16.77 6.01
N VAL A 26 -4.83 -17.20 7.18
CA VAL A 26 -4.53 -18.54 7.72
C VAL A 26 -5.05 -19.66 6.83
N VAL A 27 -6.20 -19.47 6.20
CA VAL A 27 -6.80 -20.46 5.28
C VAL A 27 -6.02 -20.54 3.96
N ASN A 28 -5.55 -19.40 3.47
CA ASN A 28 -4.91 -19.31 2.14
C ASN A 28 -3.41 -19.63 2.15
N HIS A 29 -2.76 -19.68 3.31
CA HIS A 29 -1.32 -19.87 3.43
C HIS A 29 -0.92 -21.05 4.31
N ASP A 30 0.17 -21.72 3.94
CA ASP A 30 0.83 -22.73 4.79
C ASP A 30 1.60 -22.01 5.93
N ILE A 31 0.94 -21.92 7.08
CA ILE A 31 1.45 -21.23 8.26
C ILE A 31 2.74 -21.86 8.82
N GLU A 32 2.92 -23.19 8.71
CA GLU A 32 4.15 -23.86 9.17
C GLU A 32 5.34 -23.48 8.30
N LYS A 33 5.14 -23.46 6.99
CA LYS A 33 6.17 -23.03 6.03
C LYS A 33 6.51 -21.55 6.21
N LEU A 34 5.49 -20.71 6.42
CA LEU A 34 5.67 -19.27 6.62
C LEU A 34 6.42 -18.99 7.93
N ALA A 35 6.04 -19.67 9.01
CA ALA A 35 6.70 -19.55 10.30
C ALA A 35 8.20 -19.91 10.24
N LYS A 36 8.55 -20.98 9.53
CA LYS A 36 9.96 -21.34 9.29
C LYS A 36 10.73 -20.26 8.55
N ARG A 37 10.12 -19.62 7.53
CA ARG A 37 10.75 -18.55 6.75
C ARG A 37 10.97 -17.27 7.56
N THR A 38 10.11 -17.02 8.54
CA THR A 38 10.13 -15.81 9.36
C THR A 38 10.80 -16.00 10.73
N GLY A 39 11.27 -17.21 11.02
CA GLY A 39 11.92 -17.54 12.30
C GLY A 39 10.95 -17.63 13.49
N MET A 40 9.65 -17.75 13.23
CA MET A 40 8.62 -17.88 14.25
C MET A 40 8.21 -19.35 14.48
N LYS A 41 7.58 -19.63 15.62
CA LYS A 41 6.94 -20.93 15.86
C LYS A 41 5.57 -20.96 15.18
N GLY A 42 5.24 -22.03 14.43
CA GLY A 42 3.98 -22.13 13.68
C GLY A 42 2.74 -21.98 14.56
N GLN A 43 2.72 -22.63 15.73
CA GLN A 43 1.62 -22.50 16.68
C GLN A 43 1.47 -21.06 17.21
N LEU A 44 2.59 -20.37 17.47
CA LEU A 44 2.55 -18.99 17.94
C LEU A 44 2.00 -18.06 16.83
N LEU A 45 2.41 -18.28 15.58
CA LEU A 45 1.91 -17.50 14.44
C LEU A 45 0.41 -17.71 14.23
N ARG A 46 -0.08 -18.97 14.32
CA ARG A 46 -1.52 -19.25 14.27
C ARG A 46 -2.29 -18.56 15.39
N ASN A 47 -1.76 -18.58 16.60
CA ASN A 47 -2.40 -17.93 17.74
C ASN A 47 -2.47 -16.40 17.56
N LYS A 48 -1.42 -15.79 16.98
CA LYS A 48 -1.37 -14.34 16.71
C LYS A 48 -2.30 -13.90 15.57
N LEU A 49 -2.57 -14.78 14.63
CA LEU A 49 -3.52 -14.54 13.52
C LEU A 49 -4.96 -14.90 13.89
N ASN A 50 -5.19 -15.54 15.04
CA ASN A 50 -6.51 -15.90 15.50
C ASN A 50 -7.08 -14.81 16.41
N PRO A 51 -8.17 -14.12 16.01
CA PRO A 51 -8.78 -13.04 16.80
C PRO A 51 -9.28 -13.48 18.18
N SER A 52 -9.57 -14.77 18.35
CA SER A 52 -10.04 -15.32 19.64
C SER A 52 -8.91 -15.52 20.66
N GLN A 53 -7.66 -15.29 20.27
CA GLN A 53 -6.50 -15.45 21.13
C GLN A 53 -5.99 -14.09 21.62
N PRO A 54 -5.43 -14.01 22.84
CA PRO A 54 -4.92 -12.75 23.39
C PRO A 54 -3.63 -12.26 22.72
N HIS A 55 -3.00 -13.11 21.92
CA HIS A 55 -1.74 -12.80 21.25
C HIS A 55 -1.99 -11.97 19.99
N GLN A 56 -1.26 -10.89 19.83
CA GLN A 56 -1.32 -10.02 18.65
C GLN A 56 -0.01 -10.06 17.87
N LEU A 57 -0.10 -9.83 16.56
CA LEU A 57 1.05 -9.62 15.71
C LEU A 57 1.70 -8.27 16.02
N HIS A 58 3.00 -8.27 16.27
CA HIS A 58 3.77 -7.03 16.28
C HIS A 58 3.92 -6.49 14.85
N PRO A 59 4.03 -5.15 14.67
CA PRO A 59 4.19 -4.55 13.33
C PRO A 59 5.33 -5.14 12.51
N ILE A 60 6.46 -5.46 13.14
CA ILE A 60 7.60 -6.10 12.46
C ILE A 60 7.26 -7.53 12.00
N GLU A 61 6.59 -8.30 12.84
CA GLU A 61 6.13 -9.65 12.49
C GLU A 61 5.15 -9.61 11.33
N LEU A 62 4.23 -8.63 11.32
CA LEU A 62 3.31 -8.40 10.23
C LEU A 62 4.05 -8.13 8.91
N LEU A 63 5.05 -7.26 8.92
CA LEU A 63 5.87 -6.99 7.73
C LEU A 63 6.61 -8.24 7.27
N LEU A 64 7.18 -9.03 8.19
CA LEU A 64 7.90 -10.26 7.87
C LEU A 64 7.00 -11.30 7.21
N ILE A 65 5.79 -11.54 7.74
CA ILE A 65 4.86 -12.51 7.13
C ILE A 65 4.36 -12.04 5.76
N CYS A 66 4.07 -10.76 5.59
CA CYS A 66 3.67 -10.20 4.31
C CYS A 66 4.79 -10.33 3.27
N LYS A 67 6.03 -9.98 3.62
CA LYS A 67 7.19 -10.13 2.73
C LYS A 67 7.47 -11.60 2.42
N ALA A 68 7.36 -12.49 3.40
CA ALA A 68 7.61 -13.92 3.21
C ALA A 68 6.51 -14.62 2.39
N SER A 69 5.25 -14.20 2.49
CA SER A 69 4.13 -14.76 1.71
C SER A 69 3.98 -14.11 0.33
N GLY A 70 4.40 -12.86 0.17
CA GLY A 70 4.05 -12.01 -0.97
C GLY A 70 2.62 -11.47 -0.92
N ASP A 71 1.90 -11.74 0.16
CA ASP A 71 0.51 -11.29 0.36
C ASP A 71 0.46 -10.13 1.34
N TYR A 72 0.09 -8.95 0.83
CA TYR A 72 0.00 -7.70 1.59
C TYR A 72 -1.44 -7.34 1.99
N THR A 73 -2.38 -8.29 1.88
CA THR A 73 -3.81 -8.05 2.14
C THR A 73 -4.06 -7.54 3.56
N ILE A 74 -3.35 -8.08 4.57
CA ILE A 74 -3.47 -7.62 5.97
C ILE A 74 -3.03 -6.16 6.09
N ILE A 75 -1.87 -5.81 5.52
CA ILE A 75 -1.35 -4.43 5.53
C ILE A 75 -2.29 -3.49 4.77
N ASN A 76 -2.77 -3.89 3.59
CA ASN A 76 -3.70 -3.10 2.80
C ASN A 76 -5.00 -2.84 3.57
N THR A 77 -5.51 -3.84 4.29
CA THR A 77 -6.69 -3.69 5.15
C THR A 77 -6.42 -2.76 6.33
N LEU A 78 -5.22 -2.83 6.91
CA LEU A 78 -4.83 -1.94 8.01
C LEU A 78 -4.82 -0.46 7.58
N PHE A 79 -4.35 -0.16 6.37
CA PHE A 79 -4.29 1.21 5.84
C PHE A 79 -5.53 1.64 5.05
N ALA A 80 -6.44 0.72 4.71
CA ALA A 80 -7.71 1.06 4.08
C ALA A 80 -8.48 2.07 4.96
N ASP A 81 -9.16 3.03 4.37
CA ASP A 81 -9.96 4.09 5.02
C ASP A 81 -9.16 5.06 5.92
N SER A 82 -7.82 4.97 5.96
CA SER A 82 -6.97 5.92 6.68
C SER A 82 -6.45 7.08 5.79
N GLY A 83 -6.87 7.11 4.52
CA GLY A 83 -6.34 8.05 3.52
C GLY A 83 -4.96 7.67 2.97
N LEU A 84 -4.44 6.49 3.32
CA LEU A 84 -3.17 5.97 2.82
C LEU A 84 -3.40 4.94 1.72
N ILE A 85 -2.51 4.93 0.74
CA ILE A 85 -2.47 3.94 -0.33
C ILE A 85 -1.16 3.17 -0.22
N THR A 86 -1.25 1.85 -0.20
CA THR A 86 -0.09 0.97 -0.25
C THR A 86 0.19 0.56 -1.69
N VAL A 87 1.44 0.64 -2.10
CA VAL A 87 1.90 0.26 -3.44
C VAL A 87 3.04 -0.74 -3.31
N ALA A 88 2.92 -1.87 -4.01
CA ALA A 88 4.01 -2.83 -4.09
C ALA A 88 5.11 -2.28 -5.00
N ILE A 89 6.33 -2.18 -4.48
CA ILE A 89 7.52 -1.79 -5.23
C ILE A 89 8.22 -3.08 -5.67
N PRO A 90 8.45 -3.30 -6.97
CA PRO A 90 9.22 -4.45 -7.45
C PRO A 90 10.64 -4.42 -6.88
N GLU A 91 11.14 -5.55 -6.39
CA GLU A 91 12.51 -5.66 -5.85
C GLU A 91 13.58 -5.59 -6.95
N GLN A 92 13.23 -5.93 -8.18
CA GLN A 92 14.13 -5.87 -9.35
C GLN A 92 13.41 -5.15 -10.49
N ASP A 93 13.91 -3.99 -10.84
CA ASP A 93 13.47 -3.25 -12.02
C ASP A 93 14.69 -2.58 -12.66
N GLU A 94 15.08 -3.07 -13.85
CA GLU A 94 16.25 -2.62 -14.60
C GLU A 94 15.97 -1.37 -15.46
N LYS A 95 14.75 -0.84 -15.43
CA LYS A 95 14.37 0.32 -16.24
C LYS A 95 15.13 1.56 -15.80
N ASN A 96 15.63 2.29 -16.79
CA ASN A 96 16.23 3.60 -16.56
C ASN A 96 15.15 4.70 -16.37
N ILE A 97 15.57 5.87 -15.90
CA ILE A 97 14.67 7.01 -15.64
C ILE A 97 13.86 7.40 -16.87
N LEU A 98 14.51 7.43 -18.06
CA LEU A 98 13.83 7.81 -19.30
C LEU A 98 12.72 6.82 -19.65
N GLU A 99 13.00 5.53 -19.54
CA GLU A 99 12.00 4.47 -19.78
C GLU A 99 10.82 4.57 -18.81
N ARG A 100 11.07 4.90 -17.53
CA ARG A 100 10.01 5.13 -16.55
C ARG A 100 9.14 6.31 -16.91
N VAL A 101 9.75 7.43 -17.32
CA VAL A 101 9.02 8.63 -17.73
C VAL A 101 8.17 8.35 -18.97
N LEU A 102 8.73 7.67 -19.97
CA LEU A 102 8.00 7.30 -21.19
C LEU A 102 6.83 6.34 -20.88
N LEU A 103 7.06 5.35 -20.02
CA LEU A 103 6.01 4.43 -19.58
C LEU A 103 4.88 5.18 -18.85
N ASN A 104 5.20 6.10 -17.95
CA ASN A 104 4.18 6.90 -17.26
C ASN A 104 3.40 7.80 -18.24
N THR A 105 4.07 8.40 -19.22
CA THR A 105 3.41 9.20 -20.26
C THR A 105 2.41 8.35 -21.05
N SER A 106 2.81 7.14 -21.45
CA SER A 106 1.92 6.20 -22.12
C SER A 106 0.72 5.80 -21.25
N LEU A 107 0.96 5.44 -19.99
CA LEU A 107 -0.10 5.08 -19.03
C LEU A 107 -1.06 6.24 -18.77
N CYS A 108 -0.56 7.47 -18.67
CA CYS A 108 -1.41 8.66 -18.54
C CYS A 108 -2.31 8.87 -19.77
N GLY A 109 -1.79 8.64 -20.98
CA GLY A 109 -2.60 8.68 -22.20
C GLY A 109 -3.71 7.64 -22.20
N GLU A 110 -3.39 6.40 -21.84
CA GLU A 110 -4.38 5.33 -21.74
C GLU A 110 -5.43 5.60 -20.64
N LEU A 111 -5.01 6.09 -19.48
CA LEU A 111 -5.91 6.44 -18.38
C LEU A 111 -6.85 7.61 -18.77
N SER A 112 -6.33 8.59 -19.51
CA SER A 112 -7.15 9.68 -20.04
C SER A 112 -8.21 9.16 -21.01
N SER A 113 -7.84 8.26 -21.91
CA SER A 113 -8.79 7.60 -22.82
C SER A 113 -9.82 6.76 -22.06
N ASP A 114 -9.39 5.98 -21.07
CA ASP A 114 -10.28 5.19 -20.23
C ASP A 114 -11.25 6.11 -19.46
N ALA A 115 -10.79 7.24 -18.92
CA ALA A 115 -11.61 8.23 -18.21
C ALA A 115 -12.68 8.85 -19.12
N MET A 116 -12.30 9.26 -20.34
CA MET A 116 -13.27 9.79 -21.33
C MET A 116 -14.36 8.79 -21.65
N GLN A 117 -14.00 7.52 -21.84
CA GLN A 117 -14.97 6.45 -22.08
C GLN A 117 -15.87 6.17 -20.87
N MET A 118 -15.33 6.36 -19.65
CA MET A 118 -16.10 6.22 -18.41
C MET A 118 -17.14 7.31 -18.24
N CYS A 119 -16.83 8.56 -18.64
CA CYS A 119 -17.75 9.68 -18.56
C CYS A 119 -18.96 9.52 -19.51
N THR A 120 -18.79 8.78 -20.58
CA THR A 120 -19.86 8.58 -21.58
C THR A 120 -20.69 7.30 -21.34
N ALA A 121 -20.27 6.44 -20.42
CA ALA A 121 -20.92 5.15 -20.17
C ALA A 121 -21.88 5.22 -18.97
N GLU A 122 -23.15 4.89 -19.14
CA GLU A 122 -24.13 4.81 -18.05
C GLU A 122 -23.77 3.77 -16.97
N ARG A 123 -23.08 2.70 -17.34
CA ARG A 123 -22.60 1.66 -16.41
C ARG A 123 -21.22 1.17 -16.81
N LEU A 124 -20.32 1.10 -15.83
CA LEU A 124 -18.98 0.55 -16.00
C LEU A 124 -18.96 -0.96 -15.76
N PRO A 125 -18.57 -1.77 -16.75
CA PRO A 125 -18.34 -3.20 -16.56
C PRO A 125 -17.25 -3.44 -15.51
N ARG A 126 -17.44 -4.41 -14.62
CA ARG A 126 -16.47 -4.76 -13.56
C ARG A 126 -15.07 -5.08 -14.12
N SER A 127 -15.00 -5.71 -15.29
CA SER A 127 -13.75 -6.04 -15.98
C SER A 127 -12.98 -4.78 -16.40
N ARG A 128 -13.68 -3.74 -16.90
CA ARG A 128 -13.06 -2.47 -17.29
C ARG A 128 -12.53 -1.75 -16.06
N LYS A 129 -13.35 -1.63 -14.99
CA LYS A 129 -12.91 -1.03 -13.72
C LYS A 129 -11.62 -1.69 -13.19
N ARG A 130 -11.55 -3.02 -13.22
CA ARG A 130 -10.37 -3.78 -12.78
C ARG A 130 -9.14 -3.48 -13.65
N LYS A 131 -9.29 -3.41 -14.98
CA LYS A 131 -8.19 -3.08 -15.89
C LYS A 131 -7.66 -1.67 -15.67
N THR A 132 -8.55 -0.69 -15.53
CA THR A 132 -8.14 0.71 -15.25
C THR A 132 -7.45 0.83 -13.89
N LEU A 133 -7.95 0.16 -12.84
CA LEU A 133 -7.29 0.12 -11.55
C LEU A 133 -5.88 -0.48 -11.63
N ALA A 134 -5.69 -1.56 -12.39
CA ALA A 134 -4.37 -2.15 -12.60
C ALA A 134 -3.40 -1.16 -13.28
N LYS A 135 -3.86 -0.41 -14.30
CA LYS A 135 -3.06 0.64 -14.95
C LYS A 135 -2.68 1.75 -13.96
N VAL A 136 -3.62 2.21 -13.13
CA VAL A 136 -3.36 3.20 -12.09
C VAL A 136 -2.29 2.69 -11.11
N GLN A 137 -2.42 1.46 -10.63
CA GLN A 137 -1.44 0.85 -9.73
C GLN A 137 -0.05 0.77 -10.38
N THR A 138 0.02 0.38 -11.65
CA THR A 138 1.29 0.35 -12.41
C THR A 138 1.91 1.74 -12.52
N ALA A 139 1.11 2.77 -12.82
CA ALA A 139 1.59 4.15 -12.91
C ALA A 139 2.13 4.65 -11.56
N ILE A 140 1.43 4.39 -10.46
CA ILE A 140 1.86 4.77 -9.11
C ILE A 140 3.16 4.03 -8.75
N SER A 141 3.26 2.72 -8.96
CA SER A 141 4.47 1.94 -8.69
C SER A 141 5.67 2.50 -9.46
N ASN A 142 5.46 2.82 -10.73
CA ASN A 142 6.52 3.36 -11.59
C ASN A 142 6.96 4.78 -11.15
N LEU A 143 6.03 5.62 -10.67
CA LEU A 143 6.36 6.93 -10.09
C LEU A 143 7.16 6.79 -8.80
N VAL A 144 6.80 5.85 -7.92
CA VAL A 144 7.55 5.58 -6.69
C VAL A 144 8.98 5.13 -7.01
N LEU A 145 9.15 4.25 -8.01
CA LEU A 145 10.47 3.83 -8.46
C LEU A 145 11.27 4.99 -9.07
N LEU A 146 10.61 5.89 -9.82
CA LEU A 146 11.24 7.09 -10.34
C LEU A 146 11.76 8.01 -9.23
N VAL A 147 10.98 8.20 -8.16
CA VAL A 147 11.42 8.96 -6.98
C VAL A 147 12.64 8.30 -6.35
N ASN A 148 12.60 6.99 -6.14
CA ASN A 148 13.71 6.24 -5.58
C ASN A 148 14.99 6.34 -6.45
N ASP A 149 14.85 6.29 -7.78
CA ASP A 149 15.98 6.46 -8.71
C ASP A 149 16.59 7.88 -8.64
N LEU A 150 15.74 8.90 -8.48
CA LEU A 150 16.17 10.29 -8.33
C LEU A 150 16.92 10.50 -7.01
N GLU A 151 16.41 9.91 -5.91
CA GLU A 151 17.05 10.00 -4.60
C GLU A 151 18.40 9.29 -4.56
N ASN A 152 18.50 8.11 -5.16
CA ASN A 152 19.74 7.35 -5.22
C ASN A 152 20.82 8.01 -6.10
N ARG A 153 20.42 8.89 -7.02
CA ARG A 153 21.38 9.66 -7.86
C ARG A 153 21.87 10.96 -7.22
N THR A 154 21.08 11.54 -6.34
CA THR A 154 21.55 12.64 -5.52
C THR A 154 22.41 12.06 -4.40
N THR A 155 23.71 12.11 -4.55
CA THR A 155 24.74 11.66 -3.59
C THR A 155 24.66 12.48 -2.29
N GLY A 156 23.65 12.21 -1.49
CA GLY A 156 23.43 12.84 -0.21
C GLY A 156 22.18 12.21 0.38
N LEU A 157 22.39 11.08 1.01
CA LEU A 157 21.38 10.28 1.71
C LEU A 157 20.50 11.15 2.62
N GLN A 158 19.37 11.60 2.10
CA GLN A 158 18.25 11.95 2.97
C GLN A 158 17.03 11.12 2.54
N PRO A 159 16.48 10.27 3.42
CA PRO A 159 15.27 9.52 3.15
C PRO A 159 14.10 10.46 2.83
N LEU A 160 13.16 10.05 1.98
CA LEU A 160 11.91 10.76 1.66
C LEU A 160 11.21 11.40 2.87
N VAL A 161 11.33 10.76 4.04
CA VAL A 161 10.80 11.27 5.32
C VAL A 161 11.48 12.57 5.74
N GLN A 162 12.78 12.76 5.46
CA GLN A 162 13.50 13.99 5.76
C GLN A 162 13.21 15.12 4.78
N MET A 163 13.01 14.82 3.49
CA MET A 163 12.58 15.83 2.51
C MET A 163 11.22 16.44 2.89
N GLY A 164 10.28 15.64 3.38
CA GLY A 164 8.98 16.13 3.88
C GLY A 164 9.12 17.03 5.10
N SER A 165 10.02 16.72 6.03
CA SER A 165 10.28 17.54 7.22
C SER A 165 11.05 18.83 6.88
N ASP A 166 12.00 18.77 5.95
CA ASP A 166 12.79 19.94 5.52
C ASP A 166 11.93 20.94 4.72
N PHE A 167 10.99 20.45 3.93
CA PHE A 167 10.02 21.31 3.24
C PHE A 167 9.09 22.04 4.22
N LEU A 168 8.67 21.37 5.30
CA LEU A 168 7.84 21.97 6.35
C LEU A 168 8.64 22.92 7.26
N THR A 169 9.93 22.67 7.49
CA THR A 169 10.77 23.49 8.38
C THR A 169 11.45 24.65 7.65
N SER A 170 11.66 24.57 6.34
CA SER A 170 12.29 25.64 5.55
C SER A 170 11.38 26.81 5.24
N GLY A 171 10.12 26.80 5.69
CA GLY A 171 9.20 27.94 5.56
C GLY A 171 8.96 28.38 4.13
N ALA A 172 8.99 27.45 3.17
CA ALA A 172 8.69 27.75 1.79
C ALA A 172 7.29 28.38 1.68
N PRO A 173 7.14 29.57 1.08
CA PRO A 173 5.84 30.22 0.98
C PRO A 173 4.92 29.35 0.14
N ILE A 174 3.78 28.98 0.71
CA ILE A 174 2.72 28.27 0.00
C ILE A 174 2.17 29.25 -1.05
N PRO A 175 2.30 29.00 -2.35
CA PRO A 175 1.75 29.89 -3.35
C PRO A 175 0.24 29.81 -3.28
N GLY A 176 -0.40 30.89 -2.84
CA GLY A 176 -1.86 31.00 -2.82
C GLY A 176 -2.51 31.59 -1.57
N PHE A 177 -1.74 32.01 -0.56
CA PHE A 177 -2.25 32.79 0.57
C PHE A 177 -1.53 34.16 0.63
N ALA A 178 -2.08 35.11 -0.07
CA ALA A 178 -1.89 36.56 0.12
C ALA A 178 -3.25 37.17 0.22
#